data_f87b729c16db7cf997f41a5b0766e471
#
_entry.id   f87b729c16db7cf997f41a5b0766e471
#
_cell.length_a   1.000
_cell.length_b   1.000
_cell.length_c   1.000
_cell.angle_alpha   90.00
_cell.angle_beta   90.00
_cell.angle_gamma   90.00
#
_symmetry.space_group_name_H-M   'P 1'
#
loop_
_entity.id
_entity.type
_entity.pdbx_description
1 polymer ?
#
loop_
_entity_poly.entity_id
_entity_poly.type
_entity_poly.pdbx_seq_one_letter_code
_entity_poly.pdbx_strand_id
1 'polypeptide(L)'
;EEKLTTLLDNYEKRHGFLKTLTHYVWPFLENSPLLYVSGAFNLAHENFVNQVVKRKIMAHIDQIPWCDCGEKGKVMIYLPPGENKDHYTSGIEYICRSQGYRTLNMGMNIGVDELEAISRRLCPDVIVTMLDTDFTRMAVGTYLRKVRDIFPQAKMVVCGHQVASYDEDIPQITLIPRPADVINHFSD
;
A
#
# COMPACT_ATOMS: atom_id res chain seq x y z
N GLU A 1 15.43 18.91 3.76
CA GLU A 1 15.32 17.57 4.34
C GLU A 1 15.21 17.64 5.85
N GLU A 2 16.16 18.28 6.53
CA GLU A 2 16.22 18.37 8.00
C GLU A 2 14.90 18.85 8.63
N LYS A 3 14.32 19.96 8.11
CA LYS A 3 13.05 20.49 8.63
C LYS A 3 11.90 19.49 8.50
N LEU A 4 11.78 18.77 7.39
CA LEU A 4 10.73 17.76 7.18
C LEU A 4 10.94 16.57 8.11
N THR A 5 12.18 16.09 8.22
CA THR A 5 12.52 14.99 9.12
C THR A 5 12.23 15.36 10.57
N THR A 6 12.66 16.56 11.02
CA THR A 6 12.38 17.04 12.37
C THR A 6 10.87 17.16 12.66
N LEU A 7 10.10 17.62 11.66
CA LEU A 7 8.64 17.70 11.78
C LEU A 7 8.03 16.32 11.98
N LEU A 8 8.39 15.35 11.14
CA LEU A 8 7.91 13.96 11.26
C LEU A 8 8.32 13.34 12.59
N ASP A 9 9.57 13.54 13.04
CA ASP A 9 10.05 13.05 14.34
C ASP A 9 9.27 13.63 15.52
N ASN A 10 8.88 14.91 15.44
CA ASN A 10 8.07 15.54 16.47
C ASN A 10 6.63 14.99 16.52
N TYR A 11 6.02 14.71 15.35
CA TYR A 11 4.71 14.05 15.32
C TYR A 11 4.81 12.62 15.85
N GLU A 12 5.83 11.88 15.42
CA GLU A 12 6.07 10.52 15.87
C GLU A 12 6.25 10.42 17.38
N LYS A 13 7.04 11.32 18.00
CA LYS A 13 7.22 11.37 19.45
C LYS A 13 5.92 11.62 20.23
N ARG A 14 4.98 12.36 19.61
CA ARG A 14 3.70 12.72 20.26
C ARG A 14 2.61 11.68 20.05
N HIS A 15 2.57 11.05 18.91
CA HIS A 15 1.43 10.24 18.46
C HIS A 15 1.78 8.79 18.13
N GLY A 16 3.06 8.46 18.07
CA GLY A 16 3.57 7.20 17.55
C GLY A 16 3.62 7.18 16.03
N PHE A 17 4.46 6.30 15.46
CA PHE A 17 4.71 6.28 14.02
C PHE A 17 3.46 5.90 13.21
N LEU A 18 2.69 4.91 13.66
CA LEU A 18 1.46 4.48 12.98
C LEU A 18 0.47 5.62 12.76
N LYS A 19 0.17 6.37 13.83
CA LYS A 19 -0.72 7.55 13.73
C LYS A 19 -0.10 8.66 12.89
N THR A 20 1.20 8.87 12.98
CA THR A 20 1.90 9.84 12.16
C THR A 20 1.74 9.51 10.68
N LEU A 21 1.92 8.25 10.30
CA LEU A 21 1.76 7.78 8.93
C LEU A 21 0.32 7.94 8.43
N THR A 22 -0.64 7.38 9.16
CA THR A 22 -2.03 7.25 8.67
C THR A 22 -2.87 8.52 8.82
N HIS A 23 -2.61 9.37 9.82
CA HIS A 23 -3.42 10.56 10.11
C HIS A 23 -2.80 11.87 9.62
N TYR A 24 -1.48 11.89 9.35
CA TYR A 24 -0.82 13.13 8.92
C TYR A 24 -0.13 12.98 7.57
N VAL A 25 0.70 11.93 7.39
CA VAL A 25 1.51 11.78 6.18
C VAL A 25 0.65 11.41 4.98
N TRP A 26 -0.12 10.35 5.08
CA TRP A 26 -0.95 9.89 3.96
C TRP A 26 -2.03 10.89 3.57
N PRO A 27 -2.81 11.49 4.49
CA PRO A 27 -3.74 12.55 4.12
C PRO A 27 -3.08 13.78 3.48
N PHE A 28 -1.85 14.12 3.89
CA PHE A 28 -1.08 15.17 3.22
C PHE A 28 -0.74 14.77 1.77
N LEU A 29 -0.26 13.55 1.54
CA LEU A 29 0.07 13.06 0.21
C LEU A 29 -1.17 12.91 -0.68
N GLU A 30 -2.30 12.46 -0.14
CA GLU A 30 -3.57 12.38 -0.86
C GLU A 30 -4.10 13.76 -1.29
N ASN A 31 -3.81 14.81 -0.51
CA ASN A 31 -4.17 16.19 -0.84
C ASN A 31 -3.11 16.94 -1.64
N SER A 32 -1.96 16.32 -1.96
CA SER A 32 -0.89 16.96 -2.73
C SER A 32 -1.33 17.51 -4.09
N PRO A 33 -2.30 16.89 -4.83
CA PRO A 33 -2.80 17.45 -6.08
C PRO A 33 -3.34 18.88 -5.95
N LEU A 34 -3.92 19.26 -4.82
CA LEU A 34 -4.39 20.63 -4.57
C LEU A 34 -3.22 21.64 -4.51
N LEU A 35 -2.08 21.19 -4.02
CA LEU A 35 -0.86 22.02 -3.96
C LEU A 35 -0.21 22.20 -5.34
N TYR A 36 -0.42 21.26 -6.26
CA TYR A 36 -0.02 21.42 -7.67
C TYR A 36 -0.79 22.53 -8.35
N VAL A 37 -2.11 22.56 -8.16
CA VAL A 37 -2.98 23.59 -8.76
C VAL A 37 -2.58 25.00 -8.29
N SER A 38 -2.15 25.15 -7.05
CA SER A 38 -1.69 26.44 -6.51
C SER A 38 -0.26 26.84 -6.96
N GLY A 39 0.46 25.94 -7.64
CA GLY A 39 1.87 26.14 -8.01
C GLY A 39 2.85 26.05 -6.84
N ALA A 40 2.40 25.78 -5.63
CA ALA A 40 3.24 25.66 -4.43
C ALA A 40 4.02 24.34 -4.38
N PHE A 41 3.61 23.36 -5.18
CA PHE A 41 4.16 21.99 -5.20
C PHE A 41 4.39 21.55 -6.65
N ASN A 42 5.35 20.69 -6.88
CA ASN A 42 5.61 20.10 -8.18
C ASN A 42 6.15 18.67 -8.00
N LEU A 43 6.32 17.96 -9.11
CA LEU A 43 6.76 16.56 -9.10
C LEU A 43 8.08 16.34 -8.33
N ALA A 44 9.02 17.28 -8.39
CA ALA A 44 10.28 17.16 -7.65
C ALA A 44 10.06 17.26 -6.14
N HIS A 45 9.15 18.14 -5.70
CA HIS A 45 8.77 18.24 -4.30
C HIS A 45 8.08 16.96 -3.82
N GLU A 46 7.15 16.43 -4.62
CA GLU A 46 6.44 15.18 -4.29
C GLU A 46 7.41 14.01 -4.16
N ASN A 47 8.28 13.82 -5.17
CA ASN A 47 9.27 12.75 -5.15
C ASN A 47 10.21 12.88 -3.94
N PHE A 48 10.63 14.09 -3.60
CA PHE A 48 11.45 14.33 -2.42
C PHE A 48 10.74 13.91 -1.13
N VAL A 49 9.48 14.34 -0.95
CA VAL A 49 8.67 13.97 0.23
C VAL A 49 8.47 12.48 0.30
N ASN A 50 8.10 11.83 -0.82
CA ASN A 50 7.89 10.40 -0.89
C ASN A 50 9.15 9.61 -0.52
N GLN A 51 10.35 10.07 -0.93
CA GLN A 51 11.62 9.42 -0.56
C GLN A 51 11.92 9.57 0.94
N VAL A 52 11.66 10.73 1.54
CA VAL A 52 11.85 10.94 2.98
C VAL A 52 10.89 10.04 3.77
N VAL A 53 9.61 10.02 3.38
CA VAL A 53 8.57 9.19 4.00
C VAL A 53 8.92 7.71 3.88
N LYS A 54 9.24 7.23 2.68
CA LYS A 54 9.61 5.83 2.44
C LYS A 54 10.79 5.38 3.30
N ARG A 55 11.85 6.20 3.38
CA ARG A 55 13.01 5.91 4.21
C ARG A 55 12.65 5.76 5.70
N LYS A 56 11.76 6.62 6.21
CA LYS A 56 11.24 6.52 7.57
C LYS A 56 10.45 5.23 7.79
N ILE A 57 9.57 4.88 6.86
CA ILE A 57 8.79 3.64 6.92
C ILE A 57 9.72 2.43 6.97
N MET A 58 10.72 2.36 6.07
CA MET A 58 11.67 1.25 6.02
C MET A 58 12.47 1.09 7.32
N ALA A 59 12.91 2.21 7.93
CA ALA A 59 13.57 2.19 9.22
C ALA A 59 12.70 1.62 10.34
N HIS A 60 11.40 1.86 10.30
CA HIS A 60 10.45 1.28 11.26
C HIS A 60 10.15 -0.19 10.98
N ILE A 61 10.08 -0.59 9.71
CA ILE A 61 9.90 -2.00 9.32
C ILE A 61 11.07 -2.84 9.86
N ASP A 62 12.30 -2.36 9.72
CA ASP A 62 13.51 -3.07 10.17
C ASP A 62 13.58 -3.25 11.69
N GLN A 63 12.85 -2.44 12.46
CA GLN A 63 12.77 -2.56 13.91
C GLN A 63 11.73 -3.61 14.37
N ILE A 64 10.84 -4.06 13.49
CA ILE A 64 9.84 -5.06 13.82
C ILE A 64 10.48 -6.46 13.71
N PRO A 65 10.54 -7.23 14.82
CA PRO A 65 11.07 -8.59 14.77
C PRO A 65 10.33 -9.45 13.74
N TRP A 66 11.05 -10.34 13.07
CA TRP A 66 10.42 -11.35 12.24
C TRP A 66 9.50 -12.23 13.09
N CYS A 67 8.24 -12.32 12.71
CA CYS A 67 7.31 -13.27 13.32
C CYS A 67 7.40 -14.58 12.55
N ASP A 68 8.05 -15.59 13.14
CA ASP A 68 8.14 -16.92 12.54
C ASP A 68 6.80 -17.64 12.54
N CYS A 69 5.89 -17.25 13.41
CA CYS A 69 4.65 -17.98 13.67
C CYS A 69 3.56 -17.66 12.67
N GLY A 70 3.53 -16.46 12.06
CA GLY A 70 2.50 -16.05 11.10
C GLY A 70 1.08 -16.39 11.57
N GLU A 71 0.80 -16.24 12.87
CA GLU A 71 -0.48 -16.64 13.48
C GLU A 71 -1.69 -15.97 12.82
N LYS A 72 -1.49 -14.77 12.29
CA LYS A 72 -2.53 -14.02 11.57
C LYS A 72 -2.55 -14.27 10.04
N GLY A 73 -1.54 -14.95 9.49
CA GLY A 73 -1.47 -15.28 8.06
C GLY A 73 -0.38 -14.54 7.28
N LYS A 74 -0.34 -14.81 5.97
CA LYS A 74 0.66 -14.29 5.02
C LYS A 74 0.03 -13.24 4.12
N VAL A 75 0.60 -12.06 4.08
CA VAL A 75 0.16 -10.95 3.23
C VAL A 75 1.17 -10.74 2.10
N MET A 76 0.72 -10.87 0.86
CA MET A 76 1.48 -10.49 -0.32
C MET A 76 1.09 -9.07 -0.74
N ILE A 77 2.08 -8.21 -0.93
CA ILE A 77 1.88 -6.81 -1.30
C ILE A 77 2.62 -6.55 -2.61
N TYR A 78 1.97 -5.92 -3.58
CA TYR A 78 2.61 -5.56 -4.85
C TYR A 78 1.92 -4.37 -5.51
N LEU A 79 2.61 -3.74 -6.46
CA LEU A 79 2.05 -2.78 -7.40
C LEU A 79 2.11 -3.31 -8.83
N PRO A 80 1.03 -3.21 -9.59
CA PRO A 80 1.03 -3.59 -11.00
C PRO A 80 1.85 -2.62 -11.85
N PRO A 81 2.14 -2.97 -13.12
CA PRO A 81 2.86 -2.09 -14.04
C PRO A 81 2.16 -0.75 -14.20
N GLY A 82 2.93 0.34 -14.16
CA GLY A 82 2.43 1.71 -14.27
C GLY A 82 2.14 2.39 -12.93
N GLU A 83 1.92 1.65 -11.86
CA GLU A 83 1.82 2.21 -10.51
C GLU A 83 3.21 2.48 -9.93
N ASN A 84 3.38 3.63 -9.29
CA ASN A 84 4.68 4.09 -8.79
C ASN A 84 4.66 4.57 -7.33
N LYS A 85 3.54 4.40 -6.63
CA LYS A 85 3.35 4.87 -5.25
C LYS A 85 3.81 3.83 -4.22
N ASP A 86 5.04 3.36 -4.32
CA ASP A 86 5.60 2.29 -3.48
C ASP A 86 5.79 2.67 -2.00
N HIS A 87 5.76 3.95 -1.66
CA HIS A 87 5.72 4.41 -0.28
C HIS A 87 4.41 4.01 0.44
N TYR A 88 3.28 3.89 -0.29
CA TYR A 88 2.05 3.34 0.30
C TYR A 88 2.16 1.84 0.56
N THR A 89 2.71 1.06 -0.38
CA THR A 89 2.89 -0.38 -0.16
C THR A 89 3.88 -0.68 0.96
N SER A 90 4.93 0.12 1.10
CA SER A 90 5.84 0.04 2.25
C SER A 90 5.12 0.37 3.57
N GLY A 91 4.25 1.38 3.58
CA GLY A 91 3.45 1.72 4.75
C GLY A 91 2.43 0.63 5.10
N ILE A 92 1.79 0.01 4.11
CA ILE A 92 0.91 -1.14 4.31
C ILE A 92 1.70 -2.33 4.88
N GLU A 93 2.91 -2.57 4.39
CA GLU A 93 3.80 -3.59 4.96
C GLU A 93 4.07 -3.34 6.44
N TYR A 94 4.41 -2.08 6.80
CA TYR A 94 4.60 -1.70 8.18
C TYR A 94 3.34 -1.99 9.04
N ILE A 95 2.15 -1.62 8.56
CA ILE A 95 0.89 -1.88 9.25
C ILE A 95 0.71 -3.38 9.46
N CYS A 96 0.82 -4.18 8.42
CA CYS A 96 0.63 -5.63 8.50
C CYS A 96 1.63 -6.28 9.46
N ARG A 97 2.92 -5.92 9.39
CA ARG A 97 3.95 -6.44 10.31
C ARG A 97 3.69 -6.04 11.76
N SER A 98 3.30 -4.78 12.00
CA SER A 98 3.00 -4.30 13.35
C SER A 98 1.81 -5.01 13.98
N GLN A 99 0.93 -5.59 13.17
CA GLN A 99 -0.21 -6.41 13.59
C GLN A 99 0.10 -7.92 13.64
N GLY A 100 1.33 -8.35 13.39
CA GLY A 100 1.75 -9.75 13.49
C GLY A 100 1.54 -10.59 12.24
N TYR A 101 1.26 -9.97 11.09
CA TYR A 101 1.22 -10.69 9.81
C TYR A 101 2.62 -10.92 9.26
N ARG A 102 2.82 -12.05 8.59
CA ARG A 102 3.99 -12.29 7.77
C ARG A 102 3.80 -11.63 6.41
N THR A 103 4.69 -10.72 6.03
CA THR A 103 4.56 -9.98 4.78
C THR A 103 5.57 -10.42 3.72
N LEU A 104 5.15 -10.34 2.47
CA LEU A 104 6.01 -10.43 1.29
C LEU A 104 5.67 -9.26 0.37
N ASN A 105 6.51 -8.23 0.41
CA ASN A 105 6.37 -7.07 -0.47
C ASN A 105 7.18 -7.30 -1.75
N MET A 106 6.49 -7.48 -2.86
CA MET A 106 7.07 -7.75 -4.18
C MET A 106 7.52 -6.46 -4.90
N GLY A 107 7.19 -5.29 -4.35
CA GLY A 107 7.50 -4.01 -4.97
C GLY A 107 6.60 -3.67 -6.15
N MET A 108 7.19 -3.02 -7.16
CA MET A 108 6.49 -2.46 -8.32
C MET A 108 6.66 -3.32 -9.58
N ASN A 109 5.81 -3.03 -10.59
CA ASN A 109 5.86 -3.63 -11.93
C ASN A 109 5.64 -5.15 -11.95
N ILE A 110 4.78 -5.64 -11.07
CA ILE A 110 4.38 -7.05 -11.04
C ILE A 110 3.11 -7.22 -11.90
N GLY A 111 3.27 -7.80 -13.05
CA GLY A 111 2.17 -8.08 -13.97
C GLY A 111 1.45 -9.40 -13.67
N VAL A 112 0.40 -9.68 -14.44
CA VAL A 112 -0.40 -10.90 -14.30
C VAL A 112 0.45 -12.15 -14.56
N ASP A 113 1.33 -12.10 -15.56
CA ASP A 113 2.19 -13.24 -15.93
C ASP A 113 3.17 -13.59 -14.80
N GLU A 114 3.76 -12.58 -14.13
CA GLU A 114 4.61 -12.78 -12.96
C GLU A 114 3.81 -13.37 -11.79
N LEU A 115 2.57 -12.89 -11.58
CA LEU A 115 1.67 -13.44 -10.55
C LEU A 115 1.34 -14.91 -10.82
N GLU A 116 1.04 -15.28 -12.06
CA GLU A 116 0.82 -16.68 -12.46
C GLU A 116 2.06 -17.55 -12.20
N ALA A 117 3.24 -17.03 -12.55
CA ALA A 117 4.49 -17.76 -12.37
C ALA A 117 4.79 -18.08 -10.90
N ILE A 118 4.51 -17.14 -9.98
CA ILE A 118 4.77 -17.32 -8.55
C ILE A 118 3.65 -18.07 -7.81
N SER A 119 2.41 -18.06 -8.32
CA SER A 119 1.25 -18.68 -7.65
C SER A 119 1.44 -20.18 -7.36
N ARG A 120 2.24 -20.85 -8.16
CA ARG A 120 2.55 -22.29 -7.98
C ARG A 120 3.34 -22.58 -6.70
N ARG A 121 4.02 -21.60 -6.13
CA ARG A 121 4.91 -21.73 -4.96
C ARG A 121 4.52 -20.84 -3.80
N LEU A 122 3.71 -19.82 -4.06
CA LEU A 122 3.32 -18.83 -3.10
C LEU A 122 1.81 -18.90 -2.87
N CYS A 123 1.41 -19.19 -1.64
CA CYS A 123 0.01 -19.24 -1.21
C CYS A 123 -0.20 -18.16 -0.14
N PRO A 124 -0.48 -16.90 -0.52
CA PRO A 124 -0.85 -15.87 0.43
C PRO A 124 -2.27 -16.08 0.95
N ASP A 125 -2.52 -15.67 2.19
CA ASP A 125 -3.88 -15.62 2.75
C ASP A 125 -4.59 -14.32 2.33
N VAL A 126 -3.78 -13.24 2.20
CA VAL A 126 -4.26 -11.93 1.76
C VAL A 126 -3.32 -11.37 0.70
N ILE A 127 -3.89 -10.75 -0.31
CA ILE A 127 -3.19 -9.98 -1.34
C ILE A 127 -3.58 -8.52 -1.21
N VAL A 128 -2.59 -7.63 -1.15
CA VAL A 128 -2.82 -6.18 -1.14
C VAL A 128 -2.19 -5.57 -2.38
N THR A 129 -2.96 -4.78 -3.10
CA THR A 129 -2.48 -4.01 -4.25
C THR A 129 -3.14 -2.64 -4.30
N MET A 130 -2.60 -1.75 -5.13
CA MET A 130 -3.11 -0.40 -5.31
C MET A 130 -3.36 -0.11 -6.79
N LEU A 131 -4.50 0.49 -7.08
CA LEU A 131 -4.93 0.93 -8.40
C LEU A 131 -5.28 2.42 -8.32
N ASP A 132 -4.32 3.27 -8.63
CA ASP A 132 -4.47 4.72 -8.46
C ASP A 132 -4.35 5.49 -9.78
N THR A 133 -3.61 4.97 -10.73
CA THR A 133 -3.40 5.58 -12.04
C THR A 133 -4.09 4.78 -13.15
N ASP A 134 -4.42 5.42 -14.26
CA ASP A 134 -4.96 4.77 -15.47
C ASP A 134 -3.86 3.99 -16.21
N PHE A 135 -3.27 3.00 -15.54
CA PHE A 135 -2.13 2.26 -16.06
C PHE A 135 -2.51 1.04 -16.88
N THR A 136 -3.71 0.49 -16.68
CA THR A 136 -4.07 -0.75 -17.33
C THR A 136 -4.76 -0.49 -18.66
N ARG A 137 -4.33 -1.21 -19.69
CA ARG A 137 -5.12 -1.37 -20.92
C ARG A 137 -6.35 -2.29 -20.72
N MET A 138 -6.59 -2.69 -19.48
CA MET A 138 -7.60 -3.64 -19.04
C MET A 138 -8.55 -2.96 -18.06
N ALA A 139 -9.85 -3.20 -18.18
CA ALA A 139 -10.82 -2.72 -17.21
C ALA A 139 -10.53 -3.28 -15.81
N VAL A 140 -10.71 -2.46 -14.77
CA VAL A 140 -10.44 -2.79 -13.36
C VAL A 140 -11.04 -4.14 -12.97
N GLY A 141 -12.33 -4.35 -13.22
CA GLY A 141 -12.99 -5.61 -12.89
C GLY A 141 -12.41 -6.84 -13.58
N THR A 142 -11.96 -6.69 -14.84
CA THR A 142 -11.28 -7.79 -15.54
C THR A 142 -9.94 -8.12 -14.92
N TYR A 143 -9.18 -7.10 -14.49
CA TYR A 143 -7.92 -7.27 -13.78
C TYR A 143 -8.13 -7.97 -12.45
N LEU A 144 -9.06 -7.49 -11.65
CA LEU A 144 -9.35 -8.04 -10.33
C LEU A 144 -9.78 -9.51 -10.40
N ARG A 145 -10.65 -9.87 -11.36
CA ARG A 145 -11.06 -11.28 -11.56
C ARG A 145 -9.87 -12.16 -11.96
N LYS A 146 -9.01 -11.69 -12.85
CA LYS A 146 -7.80 -12.45 -13.24
C LYS A 146 -6.91 -12.72 -12.03
N VAL A 147 -6.62 -11.72 -11.19
CA VAL A 147 -5.79 -11.92 -10.00
C VAL A 147 -6.45 -12.87 -9.00
N ARG A 148 -7.77 -12.73 -8.79
CA ARG A 148 -8.52 -13.68 -7.96
C ARG A 148 -8.44 -15.11 -8.48
N ASP A 149 -8.56 -15.31 -9.79
CA ASP A 149 -8.52 -16.64 -10.41
C ASP A 149 -7.12 -17.28 -10.30
N ILE A 150 -6.05 -16.47 -10.28
CA ILE A 150 -4.69 -16.93 -9.99
C ILE A 150 -4.53 -17.37 -8.53
N PHE A 151 -5.18 -16.69 -7.59
CA PHE A 151 -5.09 -16.95 -6.16
C PHE A 151 -6.48 -17.18 -5.53
N PRO A 152 -7.17 -18.28 -5.87
CA PRO A 152 -8.59 -18.46 -5.54
C PRO A 152 -8.87 -18.63 -4.04
N GLN A 153 -7.85 -18.87 -3.23
CA GLN A 153 -7.99 -19.00 -1.77
C GLN A 153 -7.65 -17.71 -1.02
N ALA A 154 -7.01 -16.74 -1.69
CA ALA A 154 -6.61 -15.49 -1.05
C ALA A 154 -7.76 -14.49 -1.02
N LYS A 155 -7.86 -13.73 0.08
CA LYS A 155 -8.63 -12.49 0.10
C LYS A 155 -7.84 -11.39 -0.59
N MET A 156 -8.49 -10.50 -1.31
CA MET A 156 -7.84 -9.34 -1.90
C MET A 156 -8.29 -8.06 -1.22
N VAL A 157 -7.34 -7.18 -0.94
CA VAL A 157 -7.57 -5.80 -0.52
C VAL A 157 -6.99 -4.89 -1.58
N VAL A 158 -7.82 -4.08 -2.19
CA VAL A 158 -7.44 -3.21 -3.31
C VAL A 158 -7.69 -1.76 -2.93
N CYS A 159 -6.63 -0.95 -2.97
CA CYS A 159 -6.68 0.46 -2.63
C CYS A 159 -6.59 1.34 -3.88
N GLY A 160 -6.93 2.63 -3.74
CA GLY A 160 -6.65 3.65 -4.73
C GLY A 160 -7.90 4.25 -5.37
N HIS A 161 -7.68 5.31 -6.16
CA HIS A 161 -8.76 6.10 -6.74
C HIS A 161 -9.63 5.32 -7.74
N GLN A 162 -9.05 4.39 -8.48
CA GLN A 162 -9.79 3.64 -9.50
C GLN A 162 -10.87 2.74 -8.92
N VAL A 163 -10.72 2.31 -7.66
CA VAL A 163 -11.72 1.48 -6.99
C VAL A 163 -12.79 2.31 -6.28
N ALA A 164 -12.63 3.63 -6.17
CA ALA A 164 -13.60 4.50 -5.51
C ALA A 164 -14.95 4.58 -6.24
N SER A 165 -14.94 4.42 -7.57
CA SER A 165 -16.14 4.44 -8.42
C SER A 165 -16.52 3.05 -8.96
N TYR A 166 -15.90 2.00 -8.41
CA TYR A 166 -16.17 0.64 -8.85
C TYR A 166 -17.24 0.01 -7.96
N ASP A 167 -18.44 -0.23 -8.52
CA ASP A 167 -19.64 -0.65 -7.77
C ASP A 167 -19.89 -2.18 -7.82
N GLU A 168 -19.09 -2.92 -8.58
CA GLU A 168 -19.31 -4.36 -8.70
C GLU A 168 -18.75 -5.10 -7.50
N ASP A 169 -19.60 -5.89 -6.84
CA ASP A 169 -19.18 -6.79 -5.76
C ASP A 169 -18.51 -8.04 -6.36
N ILE A 170 -17.23 -8.21 -6.09
CA ILE A 170 -16.49 -9.41 -6.49
C ILE A 170 -16.17 -10.20 -5.22
N PRO A 171 -16.61 -11.46 -5.11
CA PRO A 171 -16.34 -12.28 -3.93
C PRO A 171 -14.86 -12.30 -3.55
N GLN A 172 -14.56 -12.19 -2.24
CA GLN A 172 -13.22 -12.17 -1.66
C GLN A 172 -12.39 -10.90 -1.96
N ILE A 173 -12.97 -9.87 -2.58
CA ILE A 173 -12.28 -8.60 -2.85
C ILE A 173 -12.87 -7.50 -1.99
N THR A 174 -12.04 -6.84 -1.20
CA THR A 174 -12.39 -5.65 -0.43
C THR A 174 -11.79 -4.43 -1.11
N LEU A 175 -12.62 -3.47 -1.46
CA LEU A 175 -12.20 -2.22 -2.08
C LEU A 175 -12.07 -1.12 -1.02
N ILE A 176 -10.91 -0.48 -0.96
CA ILE A 176 -10.58 0.57 0.00
C ILE A 176 -10.08 1.80 -0.77
N PRO A 177 -10.94 2.77 -1.07
CA PRO A 177 -10.55 3.93 -1.89
C PRO A 177 -9.36 4.71 -1.36
N ARG A 178 -9.22 4.82 -0.04
CA ARG A 178 -8.13 5.56 0.58
C ARG A 178 -7.14 4.61 1.25
N PRO A 179 -5.84 4.67 0.91
CA PRO A 179 -4.81 3.83 1.54
C PRO A 179 -4.77 3.94 3.07
N ALA A 180 -5.09 5.12 3.63
CA ALA A 180 -5.12 5.33 5.08
C ALA A 180 -6.13 4.42 5.80
N ASP A 181 -7.21 4.02 5.13
CA ASP A 181 -8.27 3.19 5.71
C ASP A 181 -7.90 1.68 5.74
N VAL A 182 -6.80 1.29 5.09
CA VAL A 182 -6.30 -0.11 5.11
C VAL A 182 -6.02 -0.60 6.53
N ILE A 183 -5.63 0.32 7.43
CA ILE A 183 -5.39 -0.02 8.84
C ILE A 183 -6.62 -0.68 9.48
N ASN A 184 -7.82 -0.23 9.14
CA ASN A 184 -9.07 -0.77 9.71
C ASN A 184 -9.30 -2.23 9.31
N HIS A 185 -8.75 -2.65 8.17
CA HIS A 185 -8.86 -4.04 7.70
C HIS A 185 -7.91 -5.00 8.43
N PHE A 186 -6.78 -4.50 8.94
CA PHE A 186 -5.75 -5.31 9.59
C PHE A 186 -5.69 -5.15 11.12
N SER A 187 -6.57 -4.34 11.72
CA SER A 187 -6.54 -4.02 13.17
C SER A 187 -7.36 -4.97 14.06
N ASP A 188 -7.97 -6.01 13.50
CA ASP A 188 -8.80 -6.99 14.24
C ASP A 188 -7.99 -8.19 14.77
#